data_456da7c990125d7c219d45d25c909bb4
#
_entry.id   456da7c990125d7c219d45d25c909bb4
#
_cell.length_a   1.000
_cell.length_b   1.000
_cell.length_c   1.000
_cell.angle_alpha   90.00
_cell.angle_beta   90.00
_cell.angle_gamma   90.00
#
_symmetry.space_group_name_H-M   'P 1'
#
loop_
_entity.id
_entity.type
_entity.pdbx_description
1 polymer ?
#
loop_
_entity_poly.entity_id
_entity_poly.type
_entity_poly.pdbx_seq_one_letter_code
_entity_poly.pdbx_strand_id
1 'polypeptide(L)'
;INPKTKIGENVTILNGVLIGQQNRGRKQGCPTIGNKVWIGTNSIVVGAIHIGNNVLIAPGAYINFDVPDNSIVLGNPGTIISKQDATDSYITTYE
;
A
#
# COMPACT_ATOMS: atom_id res chain seq x y z
N ILE A 1 9.02 -8.94 2.37
CA ILE A 1 8.68 -7.76 3.21
C ILE A 1 9.85 -7.48 4.14
N ASN A 2 10.29 -6.24 4.15
CA ASN A 2 11.37 -5.83 5.04
C ASN A 2 10.88 -5.88 6.50
N PRO A 3 11.65 -6.45 7.44
CA PRO A 3 11.21 -6.58 8.83
C PRO A 3 10.97 -5.25 9.55
N LYS A 4 11.46 -4.14 9.02
CA LYS A 4 11.21 -2.82 9.61
C LYS A 4 9.90 -2.19 9.13
N THR A 5 9.20 -2.83 8.20
CA THR A 5 7.90 -2.37 7.71
C THR A 5 6.86 -2.55 8.81
N LYS A 6 6.05 -1.52 9.01
CA LYS A 6 4.92 -1.58 9.95
C LYS A 6 3.63 -1.81 9.18
N ILE A 7 2.87 -2.81 9.60
CA ILE A 7 1.64 -3.20 8.90
C ILE A 7 0.50 -3.26 9.92
N GLY A 8 -0.62 -2.60 9.60
CA GLY A 8 -1.79 -2.58 10.45
C GLY A 8 -2.62 -3.84 10.37
N GLU A 9 -3.91 -3.73 10.70
CA GLU A 9 -4.85 -4.86 10.73
C GLU A 9 -5.61 -4.98 9.42
N ASN A 10 -6.06 -6.20 9.09
CA ASN A 10 -6.88 -6.48 7.91
C ASN A 10 -6.17 -6.06 6.62
N VAL A 11 -4.89 -6.41 6.53
CA VAL A 11 -4.09 -6.13 5.35
C VAL A 11 -3.94 -7.40 4.54
N THR A 12 -4.27 -7.31 3.25
CA THR A 12 -4.12 -8.41 2.30
C THR A 12 -2.98 -8.08 1.35
N ILE A 13 -2.01 -8.99 1.25
CA ILE A 13 -0.84 -8.82 0.38
C ILE A 13 -0.78 -10.03 -0.55
N LEU A 14 -0.90 -9.79 -1.85
CA LEU A 14 -0.92 -10.85 -2.83
C LEU A 14 0.50 -11.23 -3.28
N ASN A 15 0.58 -12.21 -4.18
CA ASN A 15 1.86 -12.77 -4.64
C ASN A 15 2.70 -11.72 -5.37
N GLY A 16 4.01 -11.79 -5.18
CA GLY A 16 4.95 -10.95 -5.91
C GLY A 16 5.03 -9.51 -5.46
N VAL A 17 4.34 -9.17 -4.38
CA VAL A 17 4.41 -7.81 -3.83
C VAL A 17 5.78 -7.59 -3.19
N LEU A 18 6.42 -6.49 -3.54
CA LEU A 18 7.66 -6.06 -2.91
C LEU A 18 7.36 -4.87 -1.99
N ILE A 19 7.62 -5.06 -0.71
CA ILE A 19 7.56 -3.97 0.27
C ILE A 19 8.96 -3.82 0.82
N GLY A 20 9.62 -2.73 0.49
CA GLY A 20 11.03 -2.63 0.72
C GLY A 20 11.52 -1.30 1.23
N GLN A 21 12.79 -1.32 1.58
CA GLN A 21 13.49 -0.16 2.09
C GLN A 21 14.08 0.64 0.93
N GLN A 22 13.97 1.97 1.03
CA GLN A 22 14.73 2.87 0.19
C GLN A 22 15.93 3.36 0.99
N ASN A 23 17.11 3.28 0.40
CA ASN A 23 18.34 3.60 1.12
C ASN A 23 18.86 5.00 0.84
N ARG A 24 18.23 5.73 -0.06
CA ARG A 24 18.69 7.05 -0.49
C ARG A 24 17.53 8.02 -0.64
N GLY A 25 17.85 9.30 -0.56
CA GLY A 25 16.91 10.37 -0.80
C GLY A 25 16.01 10.68 0.38
N ARG A 26 14.98 11.48 0.13
CA ARG A 26 14.09 11.98 1.18
C ARG A 26 13.23 10.89 1.81
N LYS A 27 12.96 9.83 1.06
CA LYS A 27 12.09 8.75 1.52
C LYS A 27 12.88 7.53 1.96
N GLN A 28 14.05 7.80 2.52
CA GLN A 28 14.91 6.76 3.06
C GLN A 28 14.20 6.05 4.23
N GLY A 29 14.13 4.74 4.17
CA GLY A 29 13.48 3.94 5.21
C GLY A 29 12.47 2.95 4.65
N CYS A 30 11.59 2.45 5.50
CA CYS A 30 10.60 1.42 5.19
C CYS A 30 9.18 1.96 5.29
N PRO A 31 8.22 1.37 4.55
CA PRO A 31 6.85 1.82 4.59
C PRO A 31 6.15 1.58 5.92
N THR A 32 5.14 2.40 6.20
CA THR A 32 4.15 2.16 7.24
C THR A 32 2.79 1.99 6.55
N ILE A 33 2.14 0.86 6.77
CA ILE A 33 0.89 0.52 6.11
C ILE A 33 -0.23 0.52 7.15
N GLY A 34 -1.29 1.25 6.88
CA GLY A 34 -2.43 1.38 7.79
C GLY A 34 -3.30 0.13 7.84
N ASN A 35 -4.55 0.31 8.25
CA ASN A 35 -5.51 -0.78 8.39
C ASN A 35 -6.37 -0.90 7.13
N LYS A 36 -6.87 -2.12 6.86
CA LYS A 36 -7.80 -2.36 5.77
C LYS A 36 -7.20 -1.94 4.42
N VAL A 37 -6.02 -2.50 4.13
CA VAL A 37 -5.28 -2.24 2.89
C VAL A 37 -5.21 -3.51 2.07
N TRP A 38 -5.52 -3.41 0.78
CA TRP A 38 -5.42 -4.52 -0.16
C TRP A 38 -4.35 -4.20 -1.19
N ILE A 39 -3.32 -5.04 -1.28
CA ILE A 39 -2.17 -4.82 -2.17
C ILE A 39 -2.16 -5.90 -3.24
N GLY A 40 -2.38 -5.49 -4.47
CA GLY A 40 -2.48 -6.39 -5.60
C GLY A 40 -1.15 -6.99 -6.02
N THR A 41 -1.25 -8.05 -6.81
CA THR A 41 -0.09 -8.85 -7.27
C THR A 41 0.97 -7.99 -7.95
N ASN A 42 2.23 -8.25 -7.62
CA ASN A 42 3.40 -7.61 -8.25
C ASN A 42 3.50 -6.10 -8.06
N SER A 43 2.79 -5.57 -7.08
CA SER A 43 2.94 -4.15 -6.72
C SER A 43 4.25 -3.93 -5.98
N ILE A 44 4.77 -2.70 -6.08
CA ILE A 44 6.02 -2.31 -5.41
C ILE A 44 5.73 -1.12 -4.50
N VAL A 45 6.04 -1.27 -3.21
CA VAL A 45 5.84 -0.24 -2.19
C VAL A 45 7.18 -0.03 -1.50
N VAL A 46 7.81 1.11 -1.70
CA VAL A 46 9.17 1.33 -1.20
C VAL A 46 9.33 2.70 -0.57
N GLY A 47 10.22 2.75 0.40
CA GLY A 47 10.63 3.98 1.07
C GLY A 47 9.85 4.26 2.34
N ALA A 48 10.29 5.30 3.07
CA ALA A 48 9.65 5.74 4.31
C ALA A 48 8.36 6.50 3.99
N ILE A 49 7.40 5.81 3.42
CA ILE A 49 6.11 6.36 3.04
C ILE A 49 5.03 5.85 3.98
N HIS A 50 3.91 6.53 3.98
CA HIS A 50 2.76 6.16 4.79
C HIS A 50 1.56 5.87 3.90
N ILE A 51 1.05 4.64 3.99
CA ILE A 51 -0.18 4.24 3.32
C ILE A 51 -1.29 4.28 4.36
N GLY A 52 -2.31 5.08 4.09
CA GLY A 52 -3.42 5.29 5.02
C GLY A 52 -4.32 4.07 5.16
N ASN A 53 -5.49 4.28 5.74
CA ASN A 53 -6.47 3.22 5.97
C ASN A 53 -7.43 3.13 4.78
N ASN A 54 -7.99 1.93 4.55
CA ASN A 54 -8.96 1.70 3.48
C ASN A 54 -8.37 2.08 2.11
N VAL A 55 -7.26 1.46 1.76
CA VAL A 55 -6.54 1.72 0.51
C VAL A 55 -6.48 0.46 -0.32
N LEU A 56 -6.84 0.57 -1.59
CA LEU A 56 -6.70 -0.49 -2.57
C LEU A 56 -5.54 -0.16 -3.51
N ILE A 57 -4.56 -1.04 -3.57
CA ILE A 57 -3.44 -0.90 -4.48
C ILE A 57 -3.62 -1.92 -5.59
N ALA A 58 -3.87 -1.43 -6.80
CA ALA A 58 -4.11 -2.30 -7.95
C ALA A 58 -2.85 -3.10 -8.32
N PRO A 59 -3.01 -4.27 -8.94
CA PRO A 59 -1.85 -5.08 -9.34
C PRO A 59 -0.88 -4.30 -10.22
N GLY A 60 0.41 -4.48 -9.96
CA GLY A 60 1.48 -3.85 -10.74
C GLY A 60 1.72 -2.38 -10.45
N ALA A 61 1.11 -1.81 -9.43
CA ALA A 61 1.31 -0.40 -9.10
C ALA A 61 2.70 -0.17 -8.48
N TYR A 62 3.25 1.00 -8.74
CA TYR A 62 4.51 1.43 -8.13
C TYR A 62 4.27 2.61 -7.21
N ILE A 63 4.60 2.44 -5.93
CA ILE A 63 4.30 3.42 -4.90
C ILE A 63 5.57 3.77 -4.12
N ASN A 64 6.00 5.01 -4.25
CA ASN A 64 7.10 5.57 -3.45
C ASN A 64 6.71 6.93 -2.87
N PHE A 65 5.43 7.10 -2.55
CA PHE A 65 4.85 8.35 -2.05
C PHE A 65 3.76 8.02 -1.04
N ASP A 66 3.39 8.99 -0.22
CA ASP A 66 2.33 8.82 0.76
C ASP A 66 0.97 8.68 0.08
N VAL A 67 0.13 7.81 0.62
CA VAL A 67 -1.23 7.57 0.12
C VAL A 67 -2.22 7.90 1.22
N PRO A 68 -3.17 8.81 0.98
CA PRO A 68 -4.17 9.16 1.99
C PRO A 68 -5.18 8.03 2.19
N ASP A 69 -5.98 8.15 3.25
CA ASP A 69 -7.06 7.22 3.51
C ASP A 69 -8.06 7.19 2.36
N ASN A 70 -8.80 6.10 2.23
CA ASN A 70 -9.90 5.97 1.27
C ASN A 70 -9.44 6.25 -0.16
N SER A 71 -8.46 5.49 -0.61
CA SER A 71 -7.85 5.72 -1.93
C SER A 71 -7.64 4.43 -2.69
N ILE A 72 -7.61 4.56 -4.01
CA ILE A 72 -7.17 3.52 -4.93
C ILE A 72 -5.93 4.02 -5.63
N VAL A 73 -4.88 3.19 -5.70
CA VAL A 73 -3.65 3.52 -6.43
C VAL A 73 -3.51 2.62 -7.63
N LEU A 74 -3.28 3.20 -8.79
CA LEU A 74 -3.17 2.49 -10.07
C LEU A 74 -1.87 2.83 -10.76
N GLY A 75 -1.27 1.84 -11.38
CA GLY A 75 -0.24 2.04 -12.40
C GLY A 75 1.18 2.27 -11.93
N ASN A 76 2.03 2.49 -12.91
CA ASN A 76 3.45 2.78 -12.71
C ASN A 76 3.85 3.91 -13.67
N PRO A 77 4.12 5.13 -13.15
CA PRO A 77 4.05 5.52 -11.73
C PRO A 77 2.63 5.49 -11.19
N GLY A 78 2.50 5.31 -9.89
CA GLY A 78 1.19 5.20 -9.26
C GLY A 78 0.38 6.49 -9.32
N THR A 79 -0.92 6.35 -9.57
CA THR A 79 -1.88 7.45 -9.59
C THR A 79 -2.92 7.21 -8.51
N ILE A 80 -3.22 8.23 -7.71
CA ILE A 80 -4.15 8.11 -6.58
C ILE A 80 -5.54 8.58 -7.00
N ILE A 81 -6.54 7.75 -6.68
CA ILE A 81 -7.96 8.07 -6.87
C ILE A 81 -8.63 7.97 -5.50
N SER A 82 -9.33 9.02 -5.09
CA SER A 82 -10.07 9.02 -3.83
C SER A 82 -11.36 8.24 -3.97
N LYS A 83 -11.62 7.29 -3.04
CA LYS A 83 -12.83 6.47 -3.09
C LYS A 83 -13.16 5.95 -1.69
N GLN A 84 -14.32 6.32 -1.15
CA GLN A 84 -14.75 5.98 0.21
C GLN A 84 -14.85 4.47 0.46
N ASP A 85 -15.25 3.70 -0.54
CA ASP A 85 -15.41 2.25 -0.43
C ASP A 85 -14.30 1.49 -1.18
N ALA A 86 -13.08 2.02 -1.16
CA ALA A 86 -11.96 1.51 -1.95
C ALA A 86 -11.75 0.00 -1.80
N THR A 87 -11.88 -0.54 -0.59
CA THR A 87 -11.59 -1.96 -0.32
C THR A 87 -12.83 -2.80 -0.08
N ASP A 88 -14.04 -2.26 -0.19
CA ASP A 88 -15.25 -2.94 0.26
C ASP A 88 -15.50 -4.28 -0.43
N SER A 89 -15.16 -4.39 -1.71
CA SER A 89 -15.35 -5.64 -2.45
C SER A 89 -14.17 -6.60 -2.34
N TYR A 90 -13.10 -6.18 -1.67
CA TYR A 90 -11.84 -6.93 -1.62
C TYR A 90 -11.48 -7.43 -0.24
N ILE A 91 -11.90 -6.72 0.81
CA ILE A 91 -11.58 -7.06 2.19
C ILE A 91 -12.86 -7.20 3.00
N THR A 92 -13.03 -8.38 3.61
CA THR A 92 -14.10 -8.61 4.58
C THR A 92 -13.47 -8.50 5.96
N THR A 93 -13.90 -7.52 6.74
CA THR A 93 -13.23 -7.16 7.99
C THR A 93 -14.13 -7.26 9.22
N TYR A 94 -15.29 -7.81 9.08
CA TYR A 94 -16.30 -7.85 10.14
C TYR A 94 -16.50 -9.23 10.74
N GLU A 95 -15.62 -10.15 10.43
CA GLU A 95 -15.68 -11.47 11.05
C GLU A 95 -15.28 -11.41 12.51
#